data_c902ba1c40878e9c3a4438360eea2f6f
#
_entry.id   c902ba1c40878e9c3a4438360eea2f6f
#
_cell.length_a   1.000
_cell.length_b   1.000
_cell.length_c   1.000
_cell.angle_alpha   90.00
_cell.angle_beta   90.00
_cell.angle_gamma   90.00
#
_symmetry.space_group_name_H-M   'P 1'
#
loop_
_entity.id
_entity.type
_entity.pdbx_description
1 polymer ?
#
loop_
_entity_poly.entity_id
_entity_poly.type
_entity_poly.pdbx_seq_one_letter_code
_entity_poly.pdbx_strand_id
1 'polypeptide(L)'
;WMNKMGRWEAPYELLKQSYEDGCAYYGELKKEGKLIDMTMSEFADYYRNKKSYTEPECALWRDILYGSKKQVFWYCDPYMRACVNMDQGGAIVDLRPYAAKLEWPVGIGTKHIQDASYPFLIQEKYRAGYFTHYAGEGTVRSAKICHNGEEVDLCLCRTKAHFSQEGKDRILTLDPVDIEFADLTVTIQSVITFTEGSSAIKIDRKVLSMSNPDADVTINEYMVGCYGTTEYTEDMSSLTLSIAKGNDVKRLSYEYKCREMDEADAGKVSCEIPPVKTLVSMTCEGRDKTGYVKEGYAFSPMFTLGYTGKLRDKEVFETWLSLERVD
;
A
#
# COMPACT_ATOMS: atom_id res chain seq x y z
N TRP A 1 2.65 -18.29 18.87
CA TRP A 1 2.08 -17.16 19.61
C TRP A 1 2.51 -17.23 21.07
N MET A 2 3.76 -17.08 21.34
CA MET A 2 4.18 -16.86 22.71
C MET A 2 3.90 -15.40 23.05
N ASN A 3 2.99 -15.17 23.96
CA ASN A 3 2.79 -13.84 24.50
C ASN A 3 4.11 -13.39 25.14
N LYS A 4 4.49 -12.15 24.89
CA LYS A 4 5.70 -11.53 25.46
C LYS A 4 5.79 -11.60 26.98
N MET A 5 4.78 -12.07 27.65
CA MET A 5 4.69 -12.17 29.10
C MET A 5 4.85 -13.58 29.64
N GLY A 6 5.20 -14.54 28.77
CA GLY A 6 5.57 -15.90 29.19
C GLY A 6 4.44 -16.71 29.84
N ARG A 7 3.21 -16.30 29.67
CA ARG A 7 2.06 -17.01 30.23
C ARG A 7 1.24 -17.66 29.13
N TRP A 8 1.56 -18.91 28.83
CA TRP A 8 0.66 -19.81 28.15
C TRP A 8 -0.06 -20.62 29.21
N GLU A 9 -1.29 -20.28 29.49
CA GLU A 9 -2.10 -20.98 30.49
C GLU A 9 -2.93 -22.12 29.89
N ALA A 10 -2.82 -22.36 28.58
CA ALA A 10 -3.50 -23.52 28.00
C ALA A 10 -2.79 -24.80 28.46
N PRO A 11 -3.51 -25.76 29.06
CA PRO A 11 -2.93 -27.03 29.44
C PRO A 11 -2.26 -27.70 28.25
N TYR A 12 -1.04 -28.21 28.42
CA TYR A 12 -0.29 -28.91 27.36
C TYR A 12 -1.12 -30.02 26.70
N GLU A 13 -1.89 -30.76 27.45
CA GLU A 13 -2.74 -31.86 26.95
C GLU A 13 -3.83 -31.35 26.00
N LEU A 14 -4.42 -30.18 26.28
CA LEU A 14 -5.41 -29.55 25.37
C LEU A 14 -4.77 -29.14 24.05
N LEU A 15 -3.57 -28.57 24.08
CA LEU A 15 -2.86 -28.15 22.87
C LEU A 15 -2.44 -29.38 22.06
N LYS A 16 -1.95 -30.44 22.74
CA LYS A 16 -1.59 -31.71 22.10
C LYS A 16 -2.80 -32.35 21.43
N GLN A 17 -3.92 -32.44 22.14
CA GLN A 17 -5.16 -33.00 21.60
C GLN A 17 -5.65 -32.19 20.39
N SER A 18 -5.67 -30.86 20.51
CA SER A 18 -6.06 -29.98 19.39
C SER A 18 -5.17 -30.14 18.16
N TYR A 19 -3.87 -30.34 18.37
CA TYR A 19 -2.93 -30.62 17.27
C TYR A 19 -3.19 -32.01 16.63
N GLU A 20 -3.37 -33.03 17.44
CA GLU A 20 -3.67 -34.40 16.98
C GLU A 20 -4.98 -34.46 16.20
N ASP A 21 -6.03 -33.81 16.71
CA ASP A 21 -7.35 -33.72 16.05
C ASP A 21 -7.22 -32.96 14.71
N GLY A 22 -6.47 -31.86 14.68
CA GLY A 22 -6.16 -31.12 13.45
C GLY A 22 -5.43 -31.98 12.41
N CYS A 23 -4.41 -32.72 12.82
CA CYS A 23 -3.68 -33.63 11.94
C CYS A 23 -4.58 -34.75 11.41
N ALA A 24 -5.43 -35.33 12.27
CA ALA A 24 -6.39 -36.35 11.87
C ALA A 24 -7.39 -35.82 10.82
N TYR A 25 -7.94 -34.60 11.07
CA TYR A 25 -8.84 -33.95 10.14
C TYR A 25 -8.21 -33.68 8.78
N TYR A 26 -6.97 -33.15 8.75
CA TYR A 26 -6.25 -32.97 7.49
C TYR A 26 -5.97 -34.29 6.79
N GLY A 27 -5.67 -35.34 7.55
CA GLY A 27 -5.49 -36.69 7.02
C GLY A 27 -6.74 -37.24 6.33
N GLU A 28 -7.94 -36.97 6.87
CA GLU A 28 -9.21 -37.34 6.24
C GLU A 28 -9.44 -36.51 4.95
N LEU A 29 -9.23 -35.21 4.99
CA LEU A 29 -9.35 -34.35 3.79
C LEU A 29 -8.42 -34.80 2.67
N LYS A 30 -7.21 -35.27 3.02
CA LYS A 30 -6.24 -35.81 2.05
C LYS A 30 -6.76 -37.11 1.43
N LYS A 31 -7.29 -38.03 2.25
CA LYS A 31 -7.90 -39.29 1.75
C LYS A 31 -9.08 -39.06 0.82
N GLU A 32 -9.86 -38.02 1.12
CA GLU A 32 -11.01 -37.61 0.30
C GLU A 32 -10.60 -36.83 -0.97
N GLY A 33 -9.31 -36.57 -1.18
CA GLY A 33 -8.81 -35.79 -2.31
C GLY A 33 -9.14 -34.30 -2.26
N LYS A 34 -9.59 -33.79 -1.10
CA LYS A 34 -9.92 -32.38 -0.85
C LYS A 34 -8.72 -31.55 -0.43
N LEU A 35 -7.65 -32.20 0.00
CA LEU A 35 -6.40 -31.58 0.42
C LEU A 35 -5.23 -32.26 -0.26
N ILE A 36 -4.34 -31.47 -0.78
CA ILE A 36 -3.01 -31.90 -1.25
C ILE A 36 -1.99 -31.32 -0.28
N ASP A 37 -1.26 -32.18 0.42
CA ASP A 37 -0.14 -31.75 1.26
C ASP A 37 1.14 -31.68 0.44
N MET A 38 1.89 -30.63 0.64
CA MET A 38 3.15 -30.38 -0.04
C MET A 38 4.13 -29.74 0.93
N THR A 39 5.40 -30.01 0.75
CA THR A 39 6.45 -29.18 1.34
C THR A 39 6.43 -27.80 0.64
N MET A 40 7.05 -26.81 1.28
CA MET A 40 7.15 -25.47 0.67
C MET A 40 7.87 -25.50 -0.68
N SER A 41 8.85 -26.38 -0.85
CA SER A 41 9.56 -26.56 -2.13
C SER A 41 8.66 -27.15 -3.20
N GLU A 42 7.92 -28.21 -2.87
CA GLU A 42 6.96 -28.84 -3.79
C GLU A 42 5.85 -27.87 -4.18
N PHE A 43 5.35 -27.07 -3.23
CA PHE A 43 4.36 -26.03 -3.51
C PHE A 43 4.93 -24.96 -4.45
N ALA A 44 6.17 -24.52 -4.22
CA ALA A 44 6.83 -23.55 -5.10
C ALA A 44 6.98 -24.10 -6.53
N ASP A 45 7.38 -25.36 -6.67
CA ASP A 45 7.51 -26.00 -7.99
C ASP A 45 6.15 -26.24 -8.65
N TYR A 46 5.13 -26.66 -7.89
CA TYR A 46 3.77 -26.77 -8.37
C TYR A 46 3.25 -25.42 -8.87
N TYR A 47 3.45 -24.36 -8.09
CA TYR A 47 3.00 -23.02 -8.42
C TYR A 47 3.70 -22.49 -9.68
N ARG A 48 5.02 -22.65 -9.78
CA ARG A 48 5.79 -22.24 -10.97
C ARG A 48 5.39 -23.00 -12.24
N ASN A 49 5.04 -24.27 -12.13
CA ASN A 49 4.78 -25.12 -13.29
C ASN A 49 3.31 -25.10 -13.74
N LYS A 50 2.39 -24.76 -12.86
CA LYS A 50 0.95 -24.85 -13.17
C LYS A 50 0.25 -23.53 -13.34
N LYS A 51 0.86 -22.42 -12.95
CA LYS A 51 0.25 -21.11 -13.04
C LYS A 51 0.97 -20.22 -14.02
N SER A 52 0.20 -19.55 -14.88
CA SER A 52 0.73 -18.43 -15.65
C SER A 52 1.04 -17.29 -14.72
N TYR A 53 2.32 -16.96 -14.53
CA TYR A 53 2.74 -15.79 -13.75
C TYR A 53 2.42 -14.46 -14.41
N THR A 54 1.87 -14.50 -15.61
CA THR A 54 1.52 -13.30 -16.38
C THR A 54 0.15 -12.76 -16.01
N GLU A 55 -0.73 -13.60 -15.47
CA GLU A 55 -2.07 -13.18 -15.05
C GLU A 55 -2.06 -12.69 -13.61
N PRO A 56 -2.64 -11.51 -13.32
CA PRO A 56 -2.71 -11.01 -11.97
C PRO A 56 -3.65 -11.84 -11.10
N GLU A 57 -3.24 -12.01 -9.85
CA GLU A 57 -4.09 -12.57 -8.82
C GLU A 57 -4.79 -11.45 -8.05
N CYS A 58 -6.12 -11.54 -7.99
CA CYS A 58 -6.95 -10.57 -7.30
C CYS A 58 -7.88 -11.28 -6.33
N ALA A 59 -7.98 -10.75 -5.11
CA ALA A 59 -8.90 -11.27 -4.12
C ALA A 59 -9.51 -10.14 -3.29
N LEU A 60 -10.82 -9.98 -3.37
CA LEU A 60 -11.58 -9.16 -2.42
C LEU A 60 -11.98 -10.07 -1.26
N TRP A 61 -11.36 -9.86 -0.12
CA TRP A 61 -11.50 -10.72 1.04
C TRP A 61 -12.13 -9.97 2.22
N ARG A 62 -12.95 -10.69 2.98
CA ARG A 62 -13.58 -10.18 4.21
C ARG A 62 -13.24 -11.10 5.38
N ASP A 63 -12.72 -10.52 6.44
CA ASP A 63 -12.47 -11.25 7.68
C ASP A 63 -13.78 -11.63 8.36
N ILE A 64 -14.03 -12.94 8.41
CA ILE A 64 -15.18 -13.53 9.11
C ILE A 64 -14.77 -14.30 10.35
N LEU A 65 -13.47 -14.61 10.49
CA LEU A 65 -12.99 -15.51 11.56
C LEU A 65 -12.83 -14.76 12.89
N TYR A 66 -12.31 -13.55 12.86
CA TYR A 66 -12.07 -12.76 14.07
C TYR A 66 -13.16 -11.72 14.35
N GLY A 67 -14.22 -11.73 13.56
CA GLY A 67 -15.35 -10.82 13.72
C GLY A 67 -15.05 -9.34 13.45
N SER A 68 -13.86 -9.02 12.93
CA SER A 68 -13.46 -7.65 12.63
C SER A 68 -14.26 -7.05 11.48
N LYS A 69 -14.83 -7.91 10.63
CA LYS A 69 -15.51 -7.55 9.36
C LYS A 69 -14.63 -6.72 8.42
N LYS A 70 -13.33 -6.69 8.67
CA LYS A 70 -12.34 -6.01 7.85
C LYS A 70 -12.43 -6.51 6.41
N GLN A 71 -12.52 -5.60 5.45
CA GLN A 71 -12.52 -5.93 4.04
C GLN A 71 -11.24 -5.40 3.41
N VAL A 72 -10.53 -6.26 2.70
CA VAL A 72 -9.29 -5.93 2.00
C VAL A 72 -9.32 -6.50 0.59
N PHE A 73 -8.71 -5.77 -0.33
CA PHE A 73 -8.47 -6.24 -1.69
C PHE A 73 -6.98 -6.45 -1.88
N TRP A 74 -6.62 -7.64 -2.32
CA TRP A 74 -5.25 -7.99 -2.70
C TRP A 74 -5.12 -8.04 -4.21
N TYR A 75 -4.06 -7.43 -4.70
CA TYR A 75 -3.59 -7.53 -6.08
C TYR A 75 -2.14 -8.01 -6.07
N CYS A 76 -1.81 -8.97 -6.92
CA CYS A 76 -0.45 -9.47 -7.09
C CYS A 76 -0.21 -9.85 -8.55
N ASP A 77 0.83 -9.29 -9.14
CA ASP A 77 1.30 -9.60 -10.48
C ASP A 77 2.84 -9.65 -10.52
N PRO A 78 3.50 -9.86 -11.68
CA PRO A 78 4.95 -9.86 -11.77
C PRO A 78 5.65 -8.53 -11.43
N TYR A 79 4.91 -7.43 -11.32
CA TYR A 79 5.46 -6.10 -11.11
C TYR A 79 5.29 -5.61 -9.68
N MET A 80 4.18 -5.98 -9.04
CA MET A 80 3.87 -5.50 -7.71
C MET A 80 2.94 -6.43 -6.92
N ARG A 81 2.95 -6.25 -5.62
CA ARG A 81 1.88 -6.68 -4.72
C ARG A 81 1.32 -5.46 -4.01
N ALA A 82 0.01 -5.32 -3.99
CA ALA A 82 -0.68 -4.25 -3.30
C ALA A 82 -1.84 -4.77 -2.47
N CYS A 83 -2.11 -4.13 -1.33
CA CYS A 83 -3.29 -4.36 -0.51
C CYS A 83 -4.03 -3.05 -0.29
N VAL A 84 -5.32 -3.05 -0.61
CA VAL A 84 -6.24 -1.93 -0.36
C VAL A 84 -7.14 -2.27 0.80
N ASN A 85 -7.26 -1.37 1.78
CA ASN A 85 -8.03 -1.59 3.01
C ASN A 85 -9.28 -0.70 3.02
N MET A 86 -10.46 -1.32 2.95
CA MET A 86 -11.73 -0.61 2.94
C MET A 86 -12.12 -0.01 4.30
N ASP A 87 -11.61 -0.57 5.40
CA ASP A 87 -11.79 0.01 6.74
C ASP A 87 -10.98 1.29 6.93
N GLN A 88 -10.10 1.59 5.98
CA GLN A 88 -9.27 2.81 5.93
C GLN A 88 -9.51 3.58 4.63
N GLY A 89 -10.77 3.71 4.21
CA GLY A 89 -11.17 4.54 3.07
C GLY A 89 -10.61 4.10 1.72
N GLY A 90 -10.22 2.84 1.58
CA GLY A 90 -9.53 2.35 0.39
C GLY A 90 -8.07 2.76 0.31
N ALA A 91 -7.43 3.01 1.43
CA ALA A 91 -6.00 3.27 1.47
C ALA A 91 -5.18 2.04 1.05
N ILE A 92 -4.08 2.25 0.33
CA ILE A 92 -3.10 1.20 0.08
C ILE A 92 -2.24 1.05 1.33
N VAL A 93 -2.28 -0.13 1.94
CA VAL A 93 -1.64 -0.45 3.23
C VAL A 93 -0.52 -1.48 3.13
N ASP A 94 -0.36 -2.11 1.98
CA ASP A 94 0.80 -2.94 1.62
C ASP A 94 1.14 -2.66 0.16
N LEU A 95 2.41 -2.37 -0.12
CA LEU A 95 2.90 -2.15 -1.48
C LEU A 95 4.33 -2.69 -1.57
N ARG A 96 4.54 -3.65 -2.46
CA ARG A 96 5.85 -4.27 -2.70
C ARG A 96 6.23 -4.16 -4.17
N PRO A 97 7.42 -3.63 -4.47
CA PRO A 97 7.89 -3.47 -5.83
C PRO A 97 8.55 -4.76 -6.32
N TYR A 98 7.90 -5.49 -7.21
CA TYR A 98 8.50 -6.62 -7.92
C TYR A 98 9.10 -6.22 -9.27
N ALA A 99 8.84 -4.99 -9.71
CA ALA A 99 9.36 -4.44 -10.97
C ALA A 99 10.89 -4.50 -11.04
N ALA A 100 11.57 -4.34 -9.93
CA ALA A 100 13.03 -4.45 -9.82
C ALA A 100 13.58 -5.85 -10.15
N LYS A 101 12.75 -6.89 -10.07
CA LYS A 101 13.14 -8.29 -10.30
C LYS A 101 14.41 -8.66 -9.56
N LEU A 102 14.44 -8.37 -8.26
CA LEU A 102 15.58 -8.71 -7.42
C LEU A 102 15.75 -10.23 -7.36
N GLU A 103 16.97 -10.70 -7.54
CA GLU A 103 17.29 -12.14 -7.47
C GLU A 103 17.09 -12.67 -6.04
N TRP A 104 17.37 -11.83 -5.07
CA TRP A 104 17.30 -12.15 -3.65
C TRP A 104 16.44 -11.14 -2.91
N PRO A 105 15.66 -11.57 -1.90
CA PRO A 105 15.05 -10.63 -0.95
C PRO A 105 16.15 -9.81 -0.29
N VAL A 106 15.91 -8.53 -0.09
CA VAL A 106 16.79 -7.70 0.72
C VAL A 106 16.81 -8.25 2.15
N GLY A 107 17.99 -8.31 2.74
CA GLY A 107 18.17 -8.89 4.07
C GLY A 107 18.62 -10.34 4.09
N ILE A 108 18.77 -11.03 2.94
CA ILE A 108 19.39 -12.34 2.91
C ILE A 108 20.83 -12.24 3.44
N GLY A 109 21.15 -13.10 4.42
CA GLY A 109 22.43 -13.06 5.14
C GLY A 109 22.38 -12.22 6.40
N THR A 110 21.28 -11.59 6.73
CA THR A 110 21.06 -10.93 8.02
C THR A 110 20.92 -11.93 9.15
N LYS A 111 21.09 -11.47 10.38
CA LYS A 111 21.00 -12.34 11.56
C LYS A 111 19.55 -12.71 11.94
N HIS A 112 18.58 -12.06 11.32
CA HIS A 112 17.17 -12.20 11.66
C HIS A 112 16.38 -12.76 10.47
N ILE A 113 15.70 -13.87 10.67
CA ILE A 113 14.88 -14.53 9.65
C ILE A 113 13.75 -13.60 9.13
N GLN A 114 13.33 -12.66 9.96
CA GLN A 114 12.32 -11.64 9.64
C GLN A 114 12.79 -10.67 8.56
N ASP A 115 14.10 -10.54 8.38
CA ASP A 115 14.72 -9.62 7.46
C ASP A 115 14.83 -10.22 6.04
N ALA A 116 14.68 -11.52 5.92
CA ALA A 116 14.67 -12.23 4.64
C ALA A 116 13.32 -12.08 3.91
N SER A 117 12.78 -10.87 3.86
CA SER A 117 11.55 -10.57 3.14
C SER A 117 11.82 -9.69 1.94
N TYR A 118 11.01 -9.85 0.89
CA TYR A 118 11.08 -8.94 -0.25
C TYR A 118 10.79 -7.51 0.22
N PRO A 119 11.52 -6.49 -0.26
CA PRO A 119 11.36 -5.13 0.22
C PRO A 119 9.95 -4.61 0.01
N PHE A 120 9.53 -3.74 0.91
CA PHE A 120 8.25 -3.06 0.83
C PHE A 120 8.44 -1.55 0.82
N LEU A 121 7.51 -0.85 0.21
CA LEU A 121 7.39 0.60 0.23
C LEU A 121 6.30 1.04 1.20
N ILE A 122 5.25 0.24 1.30
CA ILE A 122 4.17 0.40 2.27
C ILE A 122 3.95 -0.94 2.96
N GLN A 123 3.80 -0.92 4.28
CA GLN A 123 3.45 -2.10 5.05
C GLN A 123 2.53 -1.73 6.22
N GLU A 124 1.46 -2.49 6.38
CA GLU A 124 0.53 -2.28 7.48
C GLU A 124 1.23 -2.46 8.83
N LYS A 125 0.99 -1.52 9.73
CA LYS A 125 1.58 -1.36 11.05
C LYS A 125 1.60 -2.63 11.94
N TYR A 126 0.69 -3.55 11.70
CA TYR A 126 0.46 -4.70 12.58
C TYR A 126 1.19 -5.98 12.17
N ARG A 127 1.76 -6.04 10.98
CA ARG A 127 2.32 -7.29 10.45
C ARG A 127 3.73 -7.56 10.87
N ALA A 128 4.49 -6.55 11.14
CA ALA A 128 5.81 -6.69 11.68
C ALA A 128 5.79 -6.13 13.09
N GLY A 129 5.50 -6.94 14.06
CA GLY A 129 5.48 -6.53 15.47
C GLY A 129 6.73 -5.79 15.92
N TYR A 130 7.78 -5.89 15.15
CA TYR A 130 9.02 -5.16 15.28
C TYR A 130 8.92 -3.71 14.79
N PHE A 131 8.16 -3.45 13.73
CA PHE A 131 8.02 -2.12 13.12
C PHE A 131 6.99 -1.22 13.82
N THR A 132 6.16 -1.77 14.68
CA THR A 132 5.21 -0.94 15.46
C THR A 132 5.90 0.12 16.31
N HIS A 133 7.18 -0.05 16.59
CA HIS A 133 7.97 0.94 17.33
C HIS A 133 8.54 2.03 16.43
N TYR A 134 8.58 1.81 15.13
CA TYR A 134 9.38 2.60 14.20
C TYR A 134 8.55 3.42 13.21
N ALA A 135 7.36 2.99 12.90
CA ALA A 135 6.46 3.75 12.05
C ALA A 135 5.48 4.53 12.91
N GLY A 136 5.94 5.61 13.54
CA GLY A 136 5.06 6.48 14.35
C GLY A 136 3.78 6.88 13.62
N GLU A 137 3.85 7.09 12.33
CA GLU A 137 2.74 7.51 11.49
C GLU A 137 2.24 6.43 10.51
N GLY A 138 2.96 5.29 10.40
CA GLY A 138 2.64 4.24 9.43
C GLY A 138 2.90 4.66 7.99
N THR A 139 3.24 3.68 7.17
CA THR A 139 3.34 3.86 5.71
C THR A 139 1.99 3.61 5.08
N VAL A 140 1.55 4.50 4.20
CA VAL A 140 0.22 4.43 3.60
C VAL A 140 0.15 5.27 2.32
N ARG A 141 -0.74 4.90 1.40
CA ARG A 141 -1.16 5.75 0.31
C ARG A 141 -2.64 6.08 0.49
N SER A 142 -2.96 7.33 0.70
CA SER A 142 -4.32 7.81 0.97
C SER A 142 -4.49 9.27 0.51
N ALA A 143 -5.60 9.87 0.91
CA ALA A 143 -5.87 11.28 0.67
C ALA A 143 -6.52 11.95 1.87
N LYS A 144 -6.34 13.26 1.96
CA LYS A 144 -7.00 14.16 2.92
C LYS A 144 -7.80 15.20 2.15
N ILE A 145 -8.97 15.50 2.65
CA ILE A 145 -9.84 16.55 2.12
C ILE A 145 -9.82 17.70 3.09
N CYS A 146 -9.59 18.91 2.57
CA CYS A 146 -9.40 20.09 3.39
C CYS A 146 -10.38 21.19 2.97
N HIS A 147 -11.03 21.84 3.95
CA HIS A 147 -11.92 22.97 3.76
C HIS A 147 -11.80 23.90 4.99
N ASN A 148 -11.62 25.21 4.75
CA ASN A 148 -11.55 26.24 5.80
C ASN A 148 -10.57 25.93 6.94
N GLY A 149 -9.45 25.21 6.65
CA GLY A 149 -8.46 24.82 7.65
C GLY A 149 -8.80 23.54 8.43
N GLU A 150 -9.98 22.97 8.24
CA GLU A 150 -10.32 21.63 8.71
C GLU A 150 -9.81 20.58 7.71
N GLU A 151 -9.37 19.44 8.22
CA GLU A 151 -8.83 18.33 7.43
C GLU A 151 -9.49 17.02 7.83
N VAL A 152 -9.99 16.26 6.88
CA VAL A 152 -10.51 14.90 7.07
C VAL A 152 -9.68 13.93 6.26
N ASP A 153 -9.03 12.98 6.94
CA ASP A 153 -8.27 11.91 6.29
C ASP A 153 -9.20 10.76 5.88
N LEU A 154 -9.19 10.38 4.62
CA LEU A 154 -9.96 9.26 4.11
C LEU A 154 -9.60 7.93 4.81
N CYS A 155 -8.40 7.79 5.37
CA CYS A 155 -8.05 6.64 6.20
C CYS A 155 -8.95 6.45 7.43
N LEU A 156 -9.66 7.49 7.86
CA LEU A 156 -10.62 7.43 8.97
C LEU A 156 -12.02 7.02 8.53
N CYS A 157 -12.26 6.99 7.22
CA CYS A 157 -13.56 6.64 6.64
C CYS A 157 -13.63 5.13 6.39
N ARG A 158 -14.75 4.52 6.75
CA ARG A 158 -15.02 3.13 6.40
C ARG A 158 -15.89 3.07 5.16
N THR A 159 -15.55 2.23 4.20
CA THR A 159 -16.30 2.02 2.97
C THR A 159 -16.42 0.53 2.66
N LYS A 160 -17.15 0.20 1.60
CA LYS A 160 -17.16 -1.12 0.96
C LYS A 160 -16.60 -0.97 -0.44
N ALA A 161 -16.33 -2.10 -1.09
CA ALA A 161 -15.85 -2.07 -2.46
C ALA A 161 -16.51 -3.16 -3.30
N HIS A 162 -16.63 -2.87 -4.58
CA HIS A 162 -17.02 -3.79 -5.64
C HIS A 162 -15.84 -4.00 -6.58
N PHE A 163 -15.55 -5.24 -6.89
CA PHE A 163 -14.49 -5.62 -7.82
C PHE A 163 -15.12 -5.95 -9.17
N SER A 164 -14.53 -5.40 -10.24
CA SER A 164 -14.84 -5.75 -11.62
C SER A 164 -13.58 -5.92 -12.45
N GLN A 165 -13.71 -6.60 -13.58
CA GLN A 165 -12.64 -6.77 -14.55
C GLN A 165 -13.12 -6.33 -15.92
N GLU A 166 -12.36 -5.44 -16.54
CA GLU A 166 -12.62 -4.93 -17.87
C GLU A 166 -11.35 -5.07 -18.74
N GLY A 167 -11.33 -6.11 -19.57
CA GLY A 167 -10.13 -6.43 -20.35
C GLY A 167 -8.92 -6.72 -19.43
N LYS A 168 -7.90 -5.88 -19.53
CA LYS A 168 -6.71 -5.96 -18.67
C LYS A 168 -6.84 -5.23 -17.34
N ASP A 169 -7.87 -4.44 -17.17
CA ASP A 169 -8.06 -3.66 -15.96
C ASP A 169 -8.77 -4.45 -14.87
N ARG A 170 -8.26 -4.35 -13.68
CA ARG A 170 -8.81 -4.87 -12.43
C ARG A 170 -9.25 -3.64 -11.62
N ILE A 171 -10.56 -3.43 -11.57
CA ILE A 171 -11.14 -2.18 -11.08
C ILE A 171 -11.80 -2.43 -9.73
N LEU A 172 -11.38 -1.66 -8.74
CA LEU A 172 -11.97 -1.63 -7.42
C LEU A 172 -12.74 -0.32 -7.24
N THR A 173 -14.07 -0.39 -7.29
CA THR A 173 -14.94 0.75 -7.07
C THR A 173 -15.42 0.76 -5.62
N LEU A 174 -15.12 1.81 -4.88
CA LEU A 174 -15.52 1.98 -3.49
C LEU A 174 -16.90 2.62 -3.42
N ASP A 175 -17.69 2.25 -2.40
CA ASP A 175 -18.92 2.96 -2.10
C ASP A 175 -18.61 4.41 -1.76
N PRO A 176 -19.46 5.37 -2.14
CA PRO A 176 -19.26 6.78 -1.82
C PRO A 176 -19.18 7.03 -0.31
N VAL A 177 -18.38 8.01 0.08
CA VAL A 177 -18.26 8.48 1.46
C VAL A 177 -18.60 9.95 1.52
N ASP A 178 -19.38 10.33 2.52
CA ASP A 178 -19.66 11.70 2.84
C ASP A 178 -18.61 12.24 3.80
N ILE A 179 -17.96 13.32 3.39
CA ILE A 179 -16.99 14.06 4.18
C ILE A 179 -17.70 15.30 4.71
N GLU A 180 -17.86 15.35 6.02
CA GLU A 180 -18.62 16.41 6.68
C GLU A 180 -17.67 17.43 7.30
N PHE A 181 -17.87 18.71 6.96
CA PHE A 181 -17.31 19.88 7.60
C PHE A 181 -18.43 20.67 8.28
N ALA A 182 -18.11 21.67 9.06
CA ALA A 182 -19.11 22.45 9.79
C ALA A 182 -20.18 23.10 8.89
N ASP A 183 -19.81 23.49 7.68
CA ASP A 183 -20.65 24.24 6.72
C ASP A 183 -20.75 23.57 5.33
N LEU A 184 -20.14 22.40 5.16
CA LEU A 184 -20.05 21.73 3.85
C LEU A 184 -20.06 20.20 3.99
N THR A 185 -20.80 19.55 3.08
CA THR A 185 -20.68 18.09 2.87
C THR A 185 -20.14 17.85 1.47
N VAL A 186 -19.12 16.99 1.35
CA VAL A 186 -18.52 16.56 0.08
C VAL A 186 -18.65 15.04 -0.03
N THR A 187 -19.37 14.57 -1.05
CA THR A 187 -19.50 13.14 -1.33
C THR A 187 -18.44 12.70 -2.33
N ILE A 188 -17.57 11.79 -1.93
CA ILE A 188 -16.45 11.30 -2.77
C ILE A 188 -16.58 9.80 -3.00
N GLN A 189 -16.40 9.38 -4.24
CA GLN A 189 -16.23 8.00 -4.64
C GLN A 189 -14.80 7.77 -5.13
N SER A 190 -14.15 6.73 -4.60
CA SER A 190 -12.81 6.35 -5.05
C SER A 190 -12.89 5.16 -6.00
N VAL A 191 -12.12 5.19 -7.08
CA VAL A 191 -11.94 4.08 -8.00
C VAL A 191 -10.44 3.81 -8.14
N ILE A 192 -10.03 2.57 -7.90
CA ILE A 192 -8.64 2.15 -7.98
C ILE A 192 -8.51 1.13 -9.10
N THR A 193 -7.64 1.40 -10.05
CA THR A 193 -7.45 0.54 -11.23
C THR A 193 -6.02 0.02 -11.26
N PHE A 194 -5.91 -1.30 -11.39
CA PHE A 194 -4.68 -2.04 -11.64
C PHE A 194 -4.76 -2.59 -13.05
N THR A 195 -3.79 -2.28 -13.89
CA THR A 195 -3.76 -2.78 -15.27
C THR A 195 -2.75 -3.90 -15.40
N GLU A 196 -3.17 -5.06 -15.90
CA GLU A 196 -2.31 -6.21 -16.12
C GLU A 196 -1.12 -5.85 -17.02
N GLY A 197 0.08 -6.20 -16.56
CA GLY A 197 1.34 -5.88 -17.25
C GLY A 197 1.84 -4.46 -17.03
N SER A 198 1.18 -3.67 -16.18
CA SER A 198 1.60 -2.32 -15.78
C SER A 198 2.14 -2.32 -14.36
N SER A 199 3.20 -1.57 -14.13
CA SER A 199 3.70 -1.28 -12.77
C SER A 199 3.07 -0.02 -12.16
N ALA A 200 1.92 0.41 -12.68
CA ALA A 200 1.23 1.62 -12.24
C ALA A 200 -0.17 1.30 -11.67
N ILE A 201 -0.56 2.07 -10.67
CA ILE A 201 -1.88 2.05 -10.05
C ILE A 201 -2.53 3.40 -10.30
N LYS A 202 -3.69 3.39 -10.91
CA LYS A 202 -4.52 4.59 -11.11
C LYS A 202 -5.48 4.76 -9.94
N ILE A 203 -5.63 5.98 -9.44
CA ILE A 203 -6.60 6.32 -8.40
C ILE A 203 -7.39 7.54 -8.84
N ASP A 204 -8.70 7.35 -9.00
CA ASP A 204 -9.67 8.41 -9.29
C ASP A 204 -10.42 8.76 -8.01
N ARG A 205 -10.42 10.04 -7.63
CA ARG A 205 -11.29 10.58 -6.60
C ARG A 205 -12.39 11.39 -7.29
N LYS A 206 -13.55 10.79 -7.42
CA LYS A 206 -14.72 11.38 -8.09
C LYS A 206 -15.54 12.15 -7.07
N VAL A 207 -15.67 13.45 -7.24
CA VAL A 207 -16.61 14.25 -6.45
C VAL A 207 -18.00 14.02 -7.02
N LEU A 208 -18.86 13.34 -6.29
CA LEU A 208 -20.23 13.06 -6.72
C LEU A 208 -21.15 14.24 -6.44
N SER A 209 -20.92 14.95 -5.33
CA SER A 209 -21.66 16.16 -4.97
C SER A 209 -20.93 16.98 -3.92
N MET A 210 -21.14 18.29 -3.96
CA MET A 210 -20.86 19.21 -2.88
C MET A 210 -22.14 19.94 -2.49
N SER A 211 -22.42 20.07 -1.18
CA SER A 211 -23.61 20.81 -0.72
C SER A 211 -23.53 22.32 -1.08
N ASN A 212 -22.30 22.83 -1.27
CA ASN A 212 -22.01 24.13 -1.86
C ASN A 212 -20.98 23.93 -2.97
N PRO A 213 -21.38 23.97 -4.27
CA PRO A 213 -20.48 23.75 -5.41
C PRO A 213 -19.37 24.81 -5.56
N ASP A 214 -19.56 26.00 -4.99
CA ASP A 214 -18.59 27.11 -5.05
C ASP A 214 -17.59 27.10 -3.87
N ALA A 215 -17.71 26.12 -2.96
CA ALA A 215 -16.81 26.02 -1.81
C ALA A 215 -15.36 25.78 -2.25
N ASP A 216 -14.42 26.43 -1.56
CA ASP A 216 -12.98 26.17 -1.76
C ASP A 216 -12.57 24.91 -0.99
N VAL A 217 -12.50 23.82 -1.73
CA VAL A 217 -12.12 22.50 -1.21
C VAL A 217 -10.84 22.04 -1.89
N THR A 218 -9.91 21.53 -1.10
CA THR A 218 -8.67 20.97 -1.64
C THR A 218 -8.53 19.52 -1.23
N ILE A 219 -7.81 18.79 -2.06
CA ILE A 219 -7.38 17.42 -1.78
C ILE A 219 -5.86 17.39 -1.61
N ASN A 220 -5.40 16.59 -0.69
CA ASN A 220 -4.00 16.21 -0.55
C ASN A 220 -3.88 14.70 -0.75
N GLU A 221 -3.53 14.27 -1.95
CA GLU A 221 -3.21 12.88 -2.28
C GLU A 221 -1.77 12.60 -1.91
N TYR A 222 -1.52 11.63 -1.04
CA TYR A 222 -0.19 11.38 -0.51
C TYR A 222 0.16 9.90 -0.42
N MET A 223 1.44 9.62 -0.51
CA MET A 223 2.05 8.36 -0.17
C MET A 223 3.15 8.61 0.85
N VAL A 224 3.00 8.06 2.05
CA VAL A 224 4.09 7.90 2.99
C VAL A 224 4.69 6.52 2.78
N GLY A 225 5.89 6.47 2.27
CA GLY A 225 6.61 5.25 1.99
C GLY A 225 7.87 5.13 2.84
N CYS A 226 8.37 3.92 2.95
CA CYS A 226 9.69 3.68 3.51
C CYS A 226 10.44 2.65 2.65
N TYR A 227 11.76 2.68 2.74
CA TYR A 227 12.57 1.59 2.30
C TYR A 227 12.60 0.55 3.41
N GLY A 228 11.74 -0.46 3.26
CA GLY A 228 11.58 -1.47 4.29
C GLY A 228 12.57 -2.61 4.19
N THR A 229 13.67 -2.46 4.88
CA THR A 229 14.39 -3.59 5.45
C THR A 229 14.52 -3.37 6.93
N THR A 230 14.59 -4.44 7.68
CA THR A 230 14.71 -4.40 9.13
C THR A 230 16.11 -4.06 9.59
N GLU A 231 17.08 -4.08 8.71
CA GLU A 231 18.44 -3.69 9.02
C GLU A 231 18.76 -2.28 8.52
N TYR A 232 19.37 -1.54 9.41
CA TYR A 232 20.06 -0.32 9.14
C TYR A 232 21.20 -0.64 8.15
N THR A 233 20.99 -0.40 6.87
CA THR A 233 22.08 -0.45 5.91
C THR A 233 22.71 0.94 5.82
N GLU A 234 24.02 1.02 5.78
CA GLU A 234 24.77 2.28 5.67
C GLU A 234 24.44 3.04 4.38
N ASP A 235 23.81 2.39 3.41
CA ASP A 235 23.42 2.95 2.10
C ASP A 235 22.09 3.73 2.10
N MET A 236 21.53 4.05 3.25
CA MET A 236 20.30 4.81 3.35
C MET A 236 20.43 6.27 2.84
N SER A 237 21.65 6.76 2.72
CA SER A 237 21.96 8.08 2.13
C SER A 237 21.79 8.15 0.61
N SER A 238 21.47 7.04 -0.05
CA SER A 238 21.35 7.00 -1.51
C SER A 238 19.97 7.36 -2.04
N LEU A 239 18.97 7.54 -1.17
CA LEU A 239 17.61 7.95 -1.57
C LEU A 239 17.63 9.37 -2.15
N THR A 240 16.99 9.53 -3.30
CA THR A 240 16.85 10.83 -3.95
C THR A 240 15.40 11.13 -4.23
N LEU A 241 14.89 12.20 -3.63
CA LEU A 241 13.57 12.76 -3.90
C LEU A 241 13.68 13.74 -5.07
N SER A 242 12.68 13.76 -5.94
CA SER A 242 12.69 14.64 -7.11
C SER A 242 11.31 15.18 -7.44
N ILE A 243 11.29 16.40 -7.97
CA ILE A 243 10.09 16.99 -8.59
C ILE A 243 10.47 17.41 -10.00
N ALA A 244 9.68 16.97 -10.97
CA ALA A 244 9.84 17.34 -12.37
C ALA A 244 8.68 18.22 -12.85
N LYS A 245 9.01 19.33 -13.52
CA LYS A 245 8.09 20.21 -14.23
C LYS A 245 8.59 20.43 -15.65
N GLY A 246 7.96 19.76 -16.61
CA GLY A 246 8.50 19.69 -17.96
C GLY A 246 9.91 19.11 -17.97
N ASN A 247 10.90 19.87 -18.46
CA ASN A 247 12.32 19.46 -18.49
C ASN A 247 13.10 19.83 -17.22
N ASP A 248 12.51 20.61 -16.33
CA ASP A 248 13.16 21.02 -15.10
C ASP A 248 12.96 19.97 -14.02
N VAL A 249 14.07 19.54 -13.40
CA VAL A 249 14.05 18.53 -12.33
C VAL A 249 14.79 19.07 -11.11
N LYS A 250 14.05 19.32 -10.05
CA LYS A 250 14.61 19.61 -8.72
C LYS A 250 14.89 18.31 -7.99
N ARG A 251 16.01 18.20 -7.28
CA ARG A 251 16.41 17.01 -6.52
C ARG A 251 16.76 17.34 -5.10
N LEU A 252 16.42 16.43 -4.20
CA LEU A 252 16.72 16.49 -2.77
C LEU A 252 17.32 15.13 -2.37
N SER A 253 18.67 15.12 -2.17
CA SER A 253 19.34 13.94 -1.62
C SER A 253 18.92 13.76 -0.15
N TYR A 254 18.58 12.55 0.24
CA TYR A 254 18.07 12.26 1.58
C TYR A 254 19.15 12.46 2.66
N GLU A 255 18.86 13.27 3.68
CA GLU A 255 19.80 13.60 4.77
C GLU A 255 19.22 13.46 6.17
N TYR A 256 18.05 12.83 6.35
CA TYR A 256 17.35 12.70 7.65
C TYR A 256 17.00 14.04 8.33
N LYS A 257 16.80 15.10 7.57
CA LYS A 257 16.55 16.44 8.10
C LYS A 257 15.10 16.89 8.03
N CYS A 258 14.19 15.99 7.65
CA CYS A 258 12.77 16.30 7.47
C CYS A 258 12.52 17.49 6.51
N ARG A 259 13.39 17.65 5.51
CA ARG A 259 13.25 18.70 4.50
C ARG A 259 12.10 18.38 3.57
N GLU A 260 11.51 19.41 3.04
CA GLU A 260 10.46 19.32 2.03
C GLU A 260 10.74 20.23 0.85
N MET A 261 10.14 19.90 -0.27
CA MET A 261 10.24 20.64 -1.51
C MET A 261 8.89 20.53 -2.24
N ASP A 262 8.43 21.62 -2.80
CA ASP A 262 7.22 21.68 -3.59
C ASP A 262 7.41 22.38 -4.94
N GLU A 263 6.48 22.19 -5.84
CA GLU A 263 6.43 22.86 -7.14
C GLU A 263 5.01 22.90 -7.67
N ALA A 264 4.54 24.11 -7.98
CA ALA A 264 3.26 24.30 -8.64
C ALA A 264 3.29 23.71 -10.06
N ASP A 265 2.20 23.06 -10.45
CA ASP A 265 2.07 22.35 -11.73
C ASP A 265 3.15 21.29 -11.99
N ALA A 266 3.66 20.67 -10.93
CA ALA A 266 4.58 19.56 -11.07
C ALA A 266 3.96 18.44 -11.92
N GLY A 267 4.72 17.95 -12.89
CA GLY A 267 4.31 16.83 -13.73
C GLY A 267 4.53 15.47 -13.04
N LYS A 268 5.61 15.35 -12.26
CA LYS A 268 5.98 14.11 -11.58
C LYS A 268 6.69 14.40 -10.26
N VAL A 269 6.34 13.68 -9.21
CA VAL A 269 7.09 13.61 -7.96
C VAL A 269 7.59 12.19 -7.78
N SER A 270 8.81 12.00 -7.27
CA SER A 270 9.41 10.66 -7.20
C SER A 270 10.44 10.50 -6.10
N CYS A 271 10.66 9.24 -5.72
CA CYS A 271 11.75 8.80 -4.87
C CYS A 271 12.50 7.66 -5.57
N GLU A 272 13.79 7.86 -5.83
CA GLU A 272 14.69 6.82 -6.31
C GLU A 272 15.30 6.08 -5.12
N ILE A 273 15.22 4.76 -5.16
CA ILE A 273 15.65 3.86 -4.07
C ILE A 273 16.63 2.84 -4.64
N PRO A 274 17.91 3.21 -4.81
CA PRO A 274 18.93 2.38 -5.47
C PRO A 274 19.10 0.99 -4.85
N PRO A 275 19.09 0.80 -3.52
CA PRO A 275 19.28 -0.51 -2.93
C PRO A 275 18.24 -1.56 -3.37
N VAL A 276 17.04 -1.14 -3.73
CA VAL A 276 15.99 -2.01 -4.27
C VAL A 276 15.72 -1.76 -5.75
N LYS A 277 16.60 -1.03 -6.43
CA LYS A 277 16.51 -0.74 -7.87
C LYS A 277 15.12 -0.26 -8.30
N THR A 278 14.51 0.58 -7.48
CA THR A 278 13.14 1.04 -7.70
C THR A 278 13.08 2.56 -7.71
N LEU A 279 12.40 3.10 -8.72
CA LEU A 279 11.89 4.46 -8.73
C LEU A 279 10.38 4.38 -8.45
N VAL A 280 9.97 4.91 -7.32
CA VAL A 280 8.56 5.14 -7.04
C VAL A 280 8.19 6.56 -7.43
N SER A 281 7.09 6.73 -8.15
CA SER A 281 6.67 8.05 -8.59
C SER A 281 5.17 8.23 -8.57
N MET A 282 4.75 9.48 -8.41
CA MET A 282 3.36 9.88 -8.58
C MET A 282 3.25 10.94 -9.67
N THR A 283 2.16 10.87 -10.42
CA THR A 283 1.70 11.90 -11.36
C THR A 283 0.26 12.26 -11.07
N CYS A 284 -0.18 13.41 -11.51
CA CYS A 284 -1.53 13.92 -11.25
C CYS A 284 -2.07 14.66 -12.49
N GLU A 285 -3.29 14.32 -12.87
CA GLU A 285 -4.05 15.02 -13.93
C GLU A 285 -5.00 16.10 -13.36
N GLY A 286 -4.95 16.35 -12.04
CA GLY A 286 -5.72 17.41 -11.39
C GLY A 286 -5.31 18.81 -11.84
N ARG A 287 -6.24 19.76 -11.72
CA ARG A 287 -6.00 21.19 -11.96
C ARG A 287 -5.53 21.89 -10.69
N ASP A 288 -4.90 23.06 -10.87
CA ASP A 288 -4.44 23.91 -9.76
C ASP A 288 -3.67 23.07 -8.73
N LYS A 289 -2.75 22.23 -9.22
CA LYS A 289 -2.02 21.25 -8.44
C LYS A 289 -0.63 21.70 -8.04
N THR A 290 -0.20 21.26 -6.89
CA THR A 290 1.18 21.39 -6.41
C THR A 290 1.70 20.02 -6.03
N GLY A 291 2.77 19.59 -6.68
CA GLY A 291 3.47 18.36 -6.28
C GLY A 291 4.47 18.66 -5.18
N TYR A 292 4.60 17.75 -4.24
CA TYR A 292 5.56 17.89 -3.15
C TYR A 292 6.25 16.58 -2.80
N VAL A 293 7.45 16.70 -2.25
CA VAL A 293 8.21 15.59 -1.67
C VAL A 293 8.74 16.00 -0.31
N LYS A 294 8.80 15.06 0.63
CA LYS A 294 9.26 15.31 1.98
C LYS A 294 10.10 14.15 2.49
N GLU A 295 11.20 14.47 3.18
CA GLU A 295 11.92 13.50 3.99
C GLU A 295 11.17 13.24 5.28
N GLY A 296 11.07 11.98 5.69
CA GLY A 296 10.57 11.60 7.00
C GLY A 296 11.58 10.77 7.74
N TYR A 297 11.43 10.66 9.06
CA TYR A 297 12.30 9.83 9.88
C TYR A 297 11.49 9.03 10.89
N ALA A 298 11.67 7.72 10.87
CA ALA A 298 11.25 6.83 11.95
C ALA A 298 12.08 5.55 11.92
N PHE A 299 13.35 5.61 12.31
CA PHE A 299 14.33 4.50 12.34
C PHE A 299 14.58 3.79 11.00
N SER A 300 13.84 4.11 9.97
CA SER A 300 14.12 3.79 8.58
C SER A 300 13.86 5.04 7.73
N PRO A 301 14.48 5.14 6.55
CA PRO A 301 14.24 6.26 5.67
C PRO A 301 12.79 6.26 5.25
N MET A 302 12.05 7.24 5.70
CA MET A 302 10.70 7.51 5.25
C MET A 302 10.70 8.66 4.26
N PHE A 303 9.81 8.61 3.32
CA PHE A 303 9.58 9.68 2.37
C PHE A 303 8.10 9.89 2.16
N THR A 304 7.73 11.10 1.80
CA THR A 304 6.36 11.41 1.33
C THR A 304 6.44 11.93 -0.08
N LEU A 305 5.59 11.39 -0.94
CA LEU A 305 5.28 11.92 -2.27
C LEU A 305 3.83 12.34 -2.26
N GLY A 306 3.50 13.49 -2.86
CA GLY A 306 2.11 13.89 -2.88
C GLY A 306 1.78 15.00 -3.86
N TYR A 307 0.48 15.21 -4.00
CA TYR A 307 -0.12 16.30 -4.75
C TYR A 307 -1.23 16.92 -3.92
N THR A 308 -1.17 18.24 -3.79
CA THR A 308 -2.34 19.03 -3.39
C THR A 308 -3.00 19.61 -4.63
N GLY A 309 -4.32 19.72 -4.62
CA GLY A 309 -5.05 20.32 -5.73
C GLY A 309 -6.47 20.72 -5.34
N LYS A 310 -7.16 21.45 -6.21
CA LYS A 310 -8.55 21.84 -5.97
C LYS A 310 -9.50 20.72 -6.37
N LEU A 311 -10.49 20.47 -5.51
CA LEU A 311 -11.65 19.65 -5.83
C LEU A 311 -12.80 20.56 -6.26
N ARG A 312 -13.55 20.10 -7.26
CA ARG A 312 -14.76 20.79 -7.73
C ARG A 312 -15.92 19.80 -7.86
N ASP A 313 -17.12 20.30 -7.71
CA ASP A 313 -18.32 19.48 -7.86
C ASP A 313 -18.35 18.79 -9.22
N LYS A 314 -18.68 17.48 -9.21
CA LYS A 314 -18.74 16.60 -10.40
C LYS A 314 -17.43 16.39 -11.16
N GLU A 315 -16.29 16.85 -10.65
CA GLU A 315 -14.98 16.58 -11.26
C GLU A 315 -14.29 15.35 -10.66
N VAL A 316 -13.24 14.91 -11.34
CA VAL A 316 -12.37 13.80 -10.93
C VAL A 316 -10.97 14.34 -10.69
N PHE A 317 -10.41 14.01 -9.55
CA PHE A 317 -8.99 14.20 -9.27
C PHE A 317 -8.27 12.87 -9.49
N GLU A 318 -7.49 12.79 -10.55
CA GLU A 318 -6.82 11.57 -10.99
C GLU A 318 -5.35 11.58 -10.62
N THR A 319 -4.89 10.50 -10.00
CA THR A 319 -3.47 10.28 -9.69
C THR A 319 -3.02 8.90 -10.10
N TRP A 320 -1.74 8.79 -10.45
CA TRP A 320 -1.08 7.54 -10.77
C TRP A 320 0.09 7.33 -9.82
N LEU A 321 0.25 6.11 -9.34
CA LEU A 321 1.42 5.66 -8.60
C LEU A 321 2.14 4.62 -9.43
N SER A 322 3.40 4.84 -9.77
CA SER A 322 4.17 3.94 -10.62
C SER A 322 5.42 3.43 -9.91
N LEU A 323 5.74 2.16 -10.16
CA LEU A 323 6.94 1.46 -9.69
C LEU A 323 7.79 1.07 -10.89
N GLU A 324 8.90 1.75 -11.09
CA GLU A 324 9.77 1.54 -12.23
C GLU A 324 11.11 0.94 -11.76
N ARG A 325 11.70 0.06 -12.58
CA ARG A 325 13.07 -0.40 -12.34
C ARG A 325 14.05 0.70 -12.71
N VAL A 326 15.07 0.89 -11.85
CA VAL A 326 16.28 1.67 -12.13
C VAL A 326 17.47 0.73 -12.11
N ASP A 327 18.41 0.92 -13.06
CA ASP A 327 19.62 0.08 -13.19
C ASP A 327 20.77 0.59 -12.31
#